data_a2e4227ac5a0d368d26069965f9864c6
#
_entry.id   a2e4227ac5a0d368d26069965f9864c6
#
_cell.length_a   1.000
_cell.length_b   1.000
_cell.length_c   1.000
_cell.angle_alpha   90.00
_cell.angle_beta   90.00
_cell.angle_gamma   90.00
#
_symmetry.space_group_name_H-M   'P 1'
#
loop_
_entity.id
_entity.type
_entity.pdbx_description
1 polymer ?
#
loop_
_entity_poly.entity_id
_entity_poly.type
_entity_poly.pdbx_seq_one_letter_code
_entity_poly.pdbx_strand_id
1 'polypeptide(L)'
;MKIEEISREEYIAHHVNRIKTDHADLRQKSKGPTFALTYQGTWLTLVKNAGFSEEEAKAIEANFQLLYAQSIEWVQERITEASKVGYSTAAFGLRIRTPMLHASLMNNSATPREAAAEARTLGNAISGQSYGLLTNRAVNAFMKRVWASPYRFDIKPVALIHDAIYLLILDDVRVVEWVNRELIHAMQWQGLPEIQHDQVKLTAELSLFWPTWADEITLPNDADQATIRQCVLDQSKPSKKSA
;
A
#
# COMPACT_ATOMS: atom_id res chain seq x y z
N MET A 1 15.54 -29.64 9.69
CA MET A 1 14.56 -29.37 10.76
C MET A 1 13.22 -29.86 10.26
N LYS A 2 12.54 -30.75 10.97
CA LYS A 2 11.22 -31.25 10.55
C LYS A 2 10.16 -30.20 10.83
N ILE A 3 9.21 -29.99 9.92
CA ILE A 3 8.15 -28.96 10.02
C ILE A 3 7.33 -29.14 11.33
N GLU A 4 7.25 -30.35 11.86
CA GLU A 4 6.53 -30.70 13.08
C GLU A 4 7.16 -30.14 14.38
N GLU A 5 8.41 -29.64 14.32
CA GLU A 5 9.16 -29.16 15.47
C GLU A 5 9.19 -27.62 15.61
N ILE A 6 8.51 -26.90 14.68
CA ILE A 6 8.54 -25.43 14.66
C ILE A 6 7.13 -24.90 14.98
N SER A 7 7.05 -23.92 15.85
CA SER A 7 5.78 -23.21 16.05
C SER A 7 5.34 -22.51 14.76
N ARG A 8 4.03 -22.28 14.62
CA ARG A 8 3.48 -21.54 13.46
C ARG A 8 4.12 -20.15 13.31
N GLU A 9 4.42 -19.49 14.41
CA GLU A 9 5.05 -18.17 14.43
C GLU A 9 6.49 -18.21 13.93
N GLU A 10 7.27 -19.20 14.38
CA GLU A 10 8.63 -19.43 13.89
C GLU A 10 8.65 -19.81 12.41
N TYR A 11 7.68 -20.64 11.96
CA TYR A 11 7.52 -20.97 10.54
C TYR A 11 7.25 -19.72 9.69
N ILE A 12 6.30 -18.86 10.13
CA ILE A 12 5.98 -17.60 9.47
C ILE A 12 7.22 -16.69 9.42
N ALA A 13 7.89 -16.50 10.54
CA ALA A 13 9.07 -15.66 10.63
C ALA A 13 10.21 -16.16 9.71
N HIS A 14 10.44 -17.47 9.69
CA HIS A 14 11.57 -18.05 8.95
C HIS A 14 11.30 -18.26 7.47
N HIS A 15 10.08 -18.64 7.07
CA HIS A 15 9.76 -19.01 5.69
C HIS A 15 8.93 -17.95 4.96
N VAL A 16 7.84 -17.46 5.56
CA VAL A 16 6.92 -16.54 4.90
C VAL A 16 7.56 -15.16 4.73
N ASN A 17 8.25 -14.64 5.73
CA ASN A 17 8.91 -13.34 5.64
C ASN A 17 10.09 -13.33 4.65
N ARG A 18 10.64 -14.49 4.32
CA ARG A 18 11.72 -14.63 3.31
C ARG A 18 11.21 -14.67 1.87
N ILE A 19 9.92 -14.73 1.61
CA ILE A 19 9.37 -14.72 0.24
C ILE A 19 9.87 -13.51 -0.56
N LYS A 20 10.07 -12.36 0.11
CA LYS A 20 10.60 -11.14 -0.52
C LYS A 20 12.01 -11.35 -1.10
N THR A 21 12.83 -12.16 -0.47
CA THR A 21 14.21 -12.44 -0.87
C THR A 21 14.34 -13.71 -1.68
N ASP A 22 13.74 -14.82 -1.22
CA ASP A 22 13.94 -16.14 -1.78
C ASP A 22 13.11 -16.36 -3.07
N HIS A 23 11.99 -15.63 -3.23
CA HIS A 23 11.06 -15.73 -4.35
C HIS A 23 10.65 -14.34 -4.90
N ALA A 24 11.63 -13.44 -5.01
CA ALA A 24 11.40 -12.04 -5.44
C ALA A 24 10.67 -11.95 -6.79
N ASP A 25 11.04 -12.79 -7.76
CA ASP A 25 10.44 -12.83 -9.09
C ASP A 25 8.98 -13.27 -9.06
N LEU A 26 8.66 -14.32 -8.30
CA LEU A 26 7.30 -14.82 -8.13
C LEU A 26 6.43 -13.78 -7.41
N ARG A 27 6.98 -13.16 -6.36
CA ARG A 27 6.32 -12.08 -5.65
C ARG A 27 6.03 -10.88 -6.56
N GLN A 28 6.98 -10.51 -7.42
CA GLN A 28 6.77 -9.41 -8.37
C GLN A 28 5.71 -9.76 -9.42
N LYS A 29 5.73 -10.98 -9.97
CA LYS A 29 4.73 -11.47 -10.93
C LYS A 29 3.32 -11.57 -10.33
N SER A 30 3.19 -11.86 -9.04
CA SER A 30 1.89 -11.97 -8.37
C SER A 30 1.20 -10.62 -8.09
N LYS A 31 1.95 -9.51 -8.04
CA LYS A 31 1.40 -8.18 -7.73
C LYS A 31 0.33 -7.74 -8.73
N GLY A 32 0.62 -7.84 -10.02
CA GLY A 32 -0.31 -7.42 -11.07
C GLY A 32 -1.65 -8.13 -11.01
N PRO A 33 -1.69 -9.47 -11.00
CA PRO A 33 -2.92 -10.24 -10.82
C PRO A 33 -3.66 -9.90 -9.52
N THR A 34 -2.94 -9.83 -8.39
CA THR A 34 -3.54 -9.50 -7.10
C THR A 34 -4.23 -8.14 -7.12
N PHE A 35 -3.56 -7.09 -7.63
CA PHE A 35 -4.18 -5.76 -7.75
C PHE A 35 -5.36 -5.76 -8.71
N ALA A 36 -5.23 -6.41 -9.89
CA ALA A 36 -6.31 -6.46 -10.86
C ALA A 36 -7.58 -7.09 -10.25
N LEU A 37 -7.45 -8.19 -9.54
CA LEU A 37 -8.58 -8.88 -8.91
C LEU A 37 -9.11 -8.15 -7.67
N THR A 38 -8.24 -7.53 -6.88
CA THR A 38 -8.65 -6.66 -5.75
C THR A 38 -9.51 -5.49 -6.24
N TYR A 39 -9.20 -4.94 -7.41
CA TYR A 39 -9.98 -3.87 -8.04
C TYR A 39 -11.14 -4.38 -8.90
N GLN A 40 -11.64 -5.58 -8.58
CA GLN A 40 -12.78 -6.22 -9.24
C GLN A 40 -12.60 -6.49 -10.74
N GLY A 41 -11.36 -6.64 -11.18
CA GLY A 41 -11.05 -7.27 -12.45
C GLY A 41 -11.42 -8.76 -12.43
N THR A 42 -11.48 -9.36 -13.61
CA THR A 42 -11.75 -10.78 -13.79
C THR A 42 -10.58 -11.46 -14.48
N TRP A 43 -10.64 -12.77 -14.62
CA TRP A 43 -9.68 -13.52 -15.41
C TRP A 43 -9.47 -12.94 -16.83
N LEU A 44 -10.50 -12.36 -17.44
CA LEU A 44 -10.36 -11.64 -18.72
C LEU A 44 -9.41 -10.46 -18.65
N THR A 45 -9.36 -9.76 -17.50
CA THR A 45 -8.41 -8.66 -17.26
C THR A 45 -6.97 -9.19 -17.23
N LEU A 46 -6.77 -10.35 -16.62
CA LEU A 46 -5.45 -10.99 -16.55
C LEU A 46 -4.97 -11.45 -17.93
N VAL A 47 -5.85 -12.02 -18.74
CA VAL A 47 -5.52 -12.40 -20.13
C VAL A 47 -5.14 -11.18 -20.95
N LYS A 48 -5.98 -10.12 -20.93
CA LYS A 48 -5.80 -8.93 -21.77
C LYS A 48 -4.59 -8.06 -21.37
N ASN A 49 -4.35 -7.91 -20.07
CA ASN A 49 -3.41 -6.89 -19.57
C ASN A 49 -2.13 -7.48 -18.99
N ALA A 50 -2.12 -8.76 -18.61
CA ALA A 50 -0.99 -9.39 -17.95
C ALA A 50 -0.41 -10.59 -18.72
N GLY A 51 -0.99 -10.95 -19.88
CA GLY A 51 -0.46 -11.96 -20.79
C GLY A 51 -0.60 -13.41 -20.30
N PHE A 52 -1.49 -13.68 -19.32
CA PHE A 52 -1.79 -15.05 -18.88
C PHE A 52 -2.63 -15.79 -19.91
N SER A 53 -2.47 -17.10 -20.01
CA SER A 53 -3.41 -17.95 -20.72
C SER A 53 -4.80 -17.93 -20.03
N GLU A 54 -5.85 -18.29 -20.75
CA GLU A 54 -7.19 -18.32 -20.19
C GLU A 54 -7.30 -19.30 -19.01
N GLU A 55 -6.64 -20.45 -19.13
CA GLU A 55 -6.61 -21.49 -18.10
C GLU A 55 -5.91 -21.01 -16.82
N GLU A 56 -4.71 -20.43 -16.97
CA GLU A 56 -3.98 -19.85 -15.84
C GLU A 56 -4.75 -18.71 -15.18
N ALA A 57 -5.33 -17.81 -15.96
CA ALA A 57 -6.07 -16.67 -15.45
C ALA A 57 -7.31 -17.10 -14.64
N LYS A 58 -8.05 -18.11 -15.09
CA LYS A 58 -9.18 -18.70 -14.36
C LYS A 58 -8.75 -19.38 -13.07
N ALA A 59 -7.62 -20.10 -13.09
CA ALA A 59 -7.08 -20.74 -11.89
C ALA A 59 -6.62 -19.69 -10.86
N ILE A 60 -5.97 -18.60 -11.31
CA ILE A 60 -5.57 -17.48 -10.44
C ILE A 60 -6.79 -16.82 -9.81
N GLU A 61 -7.83 -16.51 -10.60
CA GLU A 61 -9.07 -15.91 -10.08
C GLU A 61 -9.75 -16.80 -9.05
N ALA A 62 -9.88 -18.10 -9.31
CA ALA A 62 -10.49 -19.06 -8.39
C ALA A 62 -9.71 -19.15 -7.06
N ASN A 63 -8.38 -19.21 -7.12
CA ASN A 63 -7.52 -19.20 -5.92
C ASN A 63 -7.62 -17.89 -5.15
N PHE A 64 -7.67 -16.75 -5.86
CA PHE A 64 -7.85 -15.44 -5.25
C PHE A 64 -9.19 -15.35 -4.49
N GLN A 65 -10.28 -15.83 -5.10
CA GLN A 65 -11.60 -15.83 -4.47
C GLN A 65 -11.63 -16.68 -3.18
N LEU A 66 -10.91 -17.80 -3.14
CA LEU A 66 -10.79 -18.61 -1.94
C LEU A 66 -9.95 -17.92 -0.85
N LEU A 67 -8.79 -17.37 -1.22
CA LEU A 67 -7.88 -16.74 -0.26
C LEU A 67 -8.45 -15.45 0.35
N TYR A 68 -9.19 -14.68 -0.43
CA TYR A 68 -9.71 -13.36 -0.05
C TYR A 68 -11.23 -13.33 0.09
N ALA A 69 -11.86 -14.47 0.37
CA ALA A 69 -13.32 -14.61 0.46
C ALA A 69 -13.97 -13.56 1.38
N GLN A 70 -13.41 -13.35 2.59
CA GLN A 70 -13.92 -12.37 3.54
C GLN A 70 -13.82 -10.93 3.02
N SER A 71 -12.74 -10.59 2.33
CA SER A 71 -12.55 -9.26 1.74
C SER A 71 -13.54 -9.00 0.62
N ILE A 72 -13.80 -10.02 -0.20
CA ILE A 72 -14.77 -9.96 -1.31
C ILE A 72 -16.19 -9.80 -0.75
N GLU A 73 -16.56 -10.59 0.25
CA GLU A 73 -17.87 -10.51 0.92
C GLU A 73 -18.07 -9.12 1.54
N TRP A 74 -17.08 -8.60 2.26
CA TRP A 74 -17.13 -7.26 2.83
C TRP A 74 -17.36 -6.18 1.77
N VAL A 75 -16.70 -6.25 0.62
CA VAL A 75 -16.92 -5.31 -0.49
C VAL A 75 -18.32 -5.40 -1.02
N GLN A 76 -18.87 -6.61 -1.19
CA GLN A 76 -20.26 -6.83 -1.67
C GLN A 76 -21.30 -6.28 -0.67
N GLU A 77 -21.08 -6.45 0.63
CA GLU A 77 -21.90 -5.83 1.66
C GLU A 77 -21.91 -4.31 1.55
N ARG A 78 -20.73 -3.67 1.38
CA ARG A 78 -20.62 -2.22 1.20
C ARG A 78 -21.33 -1.73 -0.05
N ILE A 79 -21.25 -2.47 -1.17
CA ILE A 79 -21.97 -2.17 -2.41
C ILE A 79 -23.49 -2.25 -2.16
N THR A 80 -23.95 -3.30 -1.51
CA THR A 80 -25.36 -3.51 -1.19
C THR A 80 -25.89 -2.41 -0.27
N GLU A 81 -25.13 -2.02 0.72
CA GLU A 81 -25.48 -0.91 1.63
C GLU A 81 -25.51 0.43 0.88
N ALA A 82 -24.51 0.70 0.07
CA ALA A 82 -24.43 1.92 -0.73
C ALA A 82 -25.59 2.04 -1.75
N SER A 83 -26.08 0.94 -2.29
CA SER A 83 -27.26 0.94 -3.17
C SER A 83 -28.52 1.45 -2.44
N LYS A 84 -28.63 1.21 -1.14
CA LYS A 84 -29.79 1.62 -0.33
C LYS A 84 -29.72 3.08 0.08
N VAL A 85 -28.51 3.59 0.43
CA VAL A 85 -28.34 4.91 1.02
C VAL A 85 -27.71 5.95 0.09
N GLY A 86 -27.17 5.52 -1.06
CA GLY A 86 -26.57 6.41 -2.06
C GLY A 86 -25.14 6.81 -1.80
N TYR A 87 -24.46 6.20 -0.81
CA TYR A 87 -23.05 6.42 -0.53
C TYR A 87 -22.46 5.29 0.31
N SER A 88 -21.14 5.19 0.32
CA SER A 88 -20.38 4.44 1.32
C SER A 88 -19.41 5.35 2.05
N THR A 89 -19.01 4.97 3.27
CA THR A 89 -18.10 5.78 4.09
C THR A 89 -16.72 5.14 4.11
N ALA A 90 -15.71 5.91 3.69
CA ALA A 90 -14.30 5.58 3.83
C ALA A 90 -13.74 6.10 5.16
N ALA A 91 -12.43 5.91 5.41
CA ALA A 91 -11.76 6.38 6.61
C ALA A 91 -12.04 7.87 6.89
N PHE A 92 -12.00 8.26 8.14
CA PHE A 92 -12.26 9.63 8.63
C PHE A 92 -13.63 10.21 8.24
N GLY A 93 -14.61 9.36 7.92
CA GLY A 93 -15.97 9.77 7.58
C GLY A 93 -16.13 10.32 6.16
N LEU A 94 -15.16 10.14 5.27
CA LEU A 94 -15.29 10.56 3.87
C LEU A 94 -16.39 9.75 3.17
N ARG A 95 -17.39 10.45 2.60
CA ARG A 95 -18.48 9.83 1.85
C ARG A 95 -18.15 9.70 0.37
N ILE A 96 -18.18 8.49 -0.13
CA ILE A 96 -18.06 8.15 -1.54
C ILE A 96 -19.48 8.00 -2.08
N ARG A 97 -19.93 8.93 -2.89
CA ARG A 97 -21.30 8.96 -3.42
C ARG A 97 -21.49 7.92 -4.52
N THR A 98 -22.68 7.29 -4.53
CA THR A 98 -23.08 6.26 -5.50
C THR A 98 -24.49 6.52 -6.02
N PRO A 99 -24.74 7.66 -6.70
CA PRO A 99 -26.09 8.05 -7.11
C PRO A 99 -26.68 7.11 -8.15
N MET A 100 -25.89 6.59 -9.09
CA MET A 100 -26.37 5.67 -10.13
C MET A 100 -26.71 4.30 -9.55
N LEU A 101 -25.87 3.82 -8.63
CA LEU A 101 -26.09 2.58 -7.91
C LEU A 101 -27.36 2.66 -7.04
N HIS A 102 -27.55 3.77 -6.36
CA HIS A 102 -28.76 4.03 -5.55
C HIS A 102 -30.04 4.10 -6.39
N ALA A 103 -29.98 4.66 -7.59
CA ALA A 103 -31.11 4.77 -8.50
C ALA A 103 -31.45 3.47 -9.21
N SER A 104 -30.62 2.44 -9.14
CA SER A 104 -30.81 1.16 -9.83
C SER A 104 -31.34 0.09 -8.89
N LEU A 105 -32.12 -0.87 -9.44
CA LEU A 105 -32.57 -2.07 -8.72
C LEU A 105 -31.45 -3.11 -8.78
N MET A 106 -30.71 -3.26 -7.69
CA MET A 106 -29.53 -4.11 -7.58
C MET A 106 -29.72 -5.59 -7.93
N ASN A 107 -30.94 -6.12 -7.78
CA ASN A 107 -31.24 -7.54 -8.04
C ASN A 107 -31.75 -7.79 -9.45
N ASN A 108 -31.67 -6.81 -10.34
CA ASN A 108 -32.13 -6.95 -11.71
C ASN A 108 -30.93 -7.27 -12.62
N SER A 109 -31.03 -8.32 -13.44
CA SER A 109 -30.05 -8.63 -14.50
C SER A 109 -29.82 -7.49 -15.48
N ALA A 110 -30.70 -6.49 -15.51
CA ALA A 110 -30.63 -5.28 -16.31
C ALA A 110 -30.01 -4.09 -15.54
N THR A 111 -29.15 -4.33 -14.54
CA THR A 111 -28.46 -3.22 -13.85
C THR A 111 -27.80 -2.28 -14.86
N PRO A 112 -28.11 -0.97 -14.86
CA PRO A 112 -27.53 -0.01 -15.77
C PRO A 112 -26.01 -0.06 -15.75
N ARG A 113 -25.39 0.13 -16.92
CA ARG A 113 -23.92 0.10 -17.07
C ARG A 113 -23.22 1.04 -16.12
N GLU A 114 -23.80 2.20 -15.89
CA GLU A 114 -23.29 3.25 -14.99
C GLU A 114 -23.33 2.79 -13.54
N ALA A 115 -24.41 2.16 -13.11
CA ALA A 115 -24.52 1.60 -11.75
C ALA A 115 -23.52 0.47 -11.53
N ALA A 116 -23.34 -0.42 -12.52
CA ALA A 116 -22.33 -1.47 -12.48
C ALA A 116 -20.89 -0.89 -12.44
N ALA A 117 -20.66 0.23 -13.13
CA ALA A 117 -19.37 0.92 -13.07
C ALA A 117 -19.11 1.54 -11.69
N GLU A 118 -20.11 2.20 -11.09
CA GLU A 118 -20.02 2.71 -9.71
C GLU A 118 -19.77 1.58 -8.71
N ALA A 119 -20.47 0.45 -8.82
CA ALA A 119 -20.27 -0.70 -7.94
C ALA A 119 -18.82 -1.21 -7.99
N ARG A 120 -18.25 -1.38 -9.19
CA ARG A 120 -16.83 -1.77 -9.34
C ARG A 120 -15.87 -0.74 -8.79
N THR A 121 -16.15 0.54 -9.00
CA THR A 121 -15.31 1.63 -8.52
C THR A 121 -15.37 1.76 -6.99
N LEU A 122 -16.52 1.48 -6.38
CA LEU A 122 -16.74 1.66 -4.95
C LEU A 122 -15.78 0.81 -4.11
N GLY A 123 -15.59 -0.46 -4.42
CA GLY A 123 -14.69 -1.35 -3.69
C GLY A 123 -13.25 -0.83 -3.68
N ASN A 124 -12.76 -0.38 -4.84
CA ASN A 124 -11.46 0.26 -4.97
C ASN A 124 -11.42 1.61 -4.22
N ALA A 125 -12.47 2.43 -4.37
CA ALA A 125 -12.49 3.76 -3.77
C ALA A 125 -12.50 3.71 -2.24
N ILE A 126 -13.23 2.79 -1.60
CA ILE A 126 -13.24 2.66 -0.14
C ILE A 126 -11.83 2.38 0.38
N SER A 127 -11.13 1.41 -0.21
CA SER A 127 -9.76 1.07 0.16
C SER A 127 -8.79 2.18 -0.21
N GLY A 128 -8.76 2.58 -1.50
CA GLY A 128 -7.80 3.55 -2.04
C GLY A 128 -7.90 4.92 -1.39
N GLN A 129 -9.12 5.43 -1.17
CA GLN A 129 -9.28 6.70 -0.45
C GLN A 129 -8.90 6.59 1.02
N SER A 130 -9.12 5.43 1.64
CA SER A 130 -8.79 5.25 3.06
C SER A 130 -7.28 5.34 3.30
N TYR A 131 -6.42 4.67 2.52
CA TYR A 131 -4.98 4.84 2.75
C TYR A 131 -4.43 6.17 2.19
N GLY A 132 -5.04 6.75 1.17
CA GLY A 132 -4.71 8.12 0.77
C GLY A 132 -4.96 9.13 1.90
N LEU A 133 -6.05 8.94 2.66
CA LEU A 133 -6.35 9.77 3.83
C LEU A 133 -5.41 9.48 5.01
N LEU A 134 -4.94 8.24 5.20
CA LEU A 134 -3.92 7.92 6.18
C LEU A 134 -2.59 8.60 5.86
N THR A 135 -2.17 8.59 4.58
CA THR A 135 -0.98 9.31 4.11
C THR A 135 -1.12 10.82 4.30
N ASN A 136 -2.28 11.41 3.95
CA ASN A 136 -2.57 12.82 4.20
C ASN A 136 -2.51 13.18 5.69
N ARG A 137 -3.05 12.32 6.54
CA ARG A 137 -2.97 12.49 8.00
C ARG A 137 -1.51 12.44 8.47
N ALA A 138 -0.73 11.49 7.96
CA ALA A 138 0.67 11.31 8.34
C ALA A 138 1.50 12.54 7.97
N VAL A 139 1.38 13.07 6.74
CA VAL A 139 2.13 14.27 6.33
C VAL A 139 1.71 15.49 7.13
N ASN A 140 0.42 15.66 7.44
CA ASN A 140 -0.05 16.78 8.26
C ASN A 140 0.50 16.71 9.69
N ALA A 141 0.54 15.52 10.30
CA ALA A 141 1.13 15.32 11.62
C ALA A 141 2.64 15.55 11.61
N PHE A 142 3.33 15.06 10.59
CA PHE A 142 4.75 15.28 10.39
C PHE A 142 5.07 16.76 10.20
N MET A 143 4.38 17.49 9.32
CA MET A 143 4.62 18.89 9.06
C MET A 143 4.39 19.79 10.29
N LYS A 144 3.43 19.44 11.17
CA LYS A 144 3.29 20.14 12.45
C LYS A 144 4.56 20.03 13.32
N ARG A 145 5.21 18.85 13.30
CA ARG A 145 6.49 18.64 14.00
C ARG A 145 7.63 19.39 13.31
N VAL A 146 7.67 19.40 11.97
CA VAL A 146 8.65 20.16 11.20
C VAL A 146 8.61 21.64 11.57
N TRP A 147 7.42 22.25 11.59
CA TRP A 147 7.25 23.67 11.93
C TRP A 147 7.66 24.00 13.37
N ALA A 148 7.52 23.06 14.29
CA ALA A 148 7.95 23.21 15.68
C ALA A 148 9.45 22.88 15.90
N SER A 149 10.14 22.36 14.88
CA SER A 149 11.54 21.93 14.97
C SER A 149 12.53 23.00 14.51
N PRO A 150 13.84 22.83 14.78
CA PRO A 150 14.89 23.65 14.19
C PRO A 150 14.95 23.55 12.66
N TYR A 151 14.43 22.47 12.07
CA TYR A 151 14.51 22.12 10.65
C TYR A 151 13.35 22.66 9.79
N ARG A 152 12.57 23.60 10.32
CA ARG A 152 11.34 24.12 9.67
C ARG A 152 11.55 24.70 8.25
N PHE A 153 12.77 25.16 7.94
CA PHE A 153 13.12 25.69 6.61
C PHE A 153 13.85 24.69 5.72
N ASP A 154 14.31 23.59 6.30
CA ASP A 154 15.17 22.59 5.66
C ASP A 154 14.36 21.42 5.08
N ILE A 155 13.05 21.33 5.39
CA ILE A 155 12.17 20.23 4.99
C ILE A 155 10.94 20.81 4.30
N LYS A 156 10.71 20.39 3.05
CA LYS A 156 9.59 20.86 2.21
C LYS A 156 8.84 19.69 1.59
N PRO A 157 7.53 19.52 1.85
CA PRO A 157 6.73 18.52 1.15
C PRO A 157 6.51 18.98 -0.29
N VAL A 158 6.69 18.09 -1.25
CA VAL A 158 6.55 18.39 -2.68
C VAL A 158 5.45 17.59 -3.38
N ALA A 159 5.21 16.36 -2.96
CA ALA A 159 4.17 15.53 -3.54
C ALA A 159 3.67 14.46 -2.57
N LEU A 160 2.40 14.07 -2.76
CA LEU A 160 1.78 12.89 -2.19
C LEU A 160 1.30 12.04 -3.36
N ILE A 161 1.86 10.85 -3.51
CA ILE A 161 1.53 9.96 -4.62
C ILE A 161 1.21 8.58 -4.03
N HIS A 162 -0.06 8.20 -4.09
CA HIS A 162 -0.59 6.99 -3.45
C HIS A 162 -0.31 6.97 -1.94
N ASP A 163 0.57 6.11 -1.50
CA ASP A 163 1.00 5.89 -0.12
C ASP A 163 2.39 6.49 0.18
N ALA A 164 2.98 7.20 -0.78
CA ALA A 164 4.30 7.81 -0.65
C ALA A 164 4.23 9.33 -0.44
N ILE A 165 5.08 9.81 0.46
CA ILE A 165 5.29 11.23 0.76
C ILE A 165 6.66 11.62 0.23
N TYR A 166 6.69 12.56 -0.72
CA TYR A 166 7.92 13.09 -1.31
C TYR A 166 8.29 14.42 -0.67
N LEU A 167 9.53 14.52 -0.24
CA LEU A 167 10.08 15.68 0.44
C LEU A 167 11.37 16.15 -0.26
N LEU A 168 11.59 17.46 -0.29
CA LEU A 168 12.93 18.02 -0.44
C LEU A 168 13.46 18.32 0.95
N ILE A 169 14.64 17.81 1.25
CA ILE A 169 15.32 18.03 2.53
C ILE A 169 16.72 18.56 2.31
N LEU A 170 17.23 19.34 3.27
CA LEU A 170 18.61 19.80 3.24
C LEU A 170 19.57 18.58 3.26
N ASP A 171 20.63 18.64 2.46
CA ASP A 171 21.70 17.64 2.44
C ASP A 171 22.56 17.76 3.71
N ASP A 172 21.98 17.38 4.84
CA ASP A 172 22.60 17.30 6.15
C ASP A 172 22.13 16.01 6.84
N VAL A 173 23.06 15.16 7.22
CA VAL A 173 22.77 13.86 7.85
C VAL A 173 21.90 13.99 9.11
N ARG A 174 21.96 15.09 9.84
CA ARG A 174 21.12 15.36 11.02
C ARG A 174 19.67 15.58 10.63
N VAL A 175 19.44 16.25 9.50
CA VAL A 175 18.09 16.45 8.94
C VAL A 175 17.54 15.13 8.47
N VAL A 176 18.33 14.32 7.74
CA VAL A 176 17.94 12.99 7.26
C VAL A 176 17.57 12.07 8.42
N GLU A 177 18.40 11.99 9.46
CA GLU A 177 18.13 11.19 10.66
C GLU A 177 16.81 11.61 11.34
N TRP A 178 16.60 12.90 11.50
CA TRP A 178 15.40 13.44 12.10
C TRP A 178 14.14 13.10 11.25
N VAL A 179 14.23 13.27 9.93
CA VAL A 179 13.15 12.92 9.00
C VAL A 179 12.85 11.43 9.05
N ASN A 180 13.88 10.58 9.00
CA ASN A 180 13.72 9.12 9.06
C ASN A 180 12.90 8.72 10.29
N ARG A 181 13.24 9.21 11.48
CA ARG A 181 12.51 8.89 12.70
C ARG A 181 11.09 9.46 12.73
N GLU A 182 10.95 10.76 12.48
CA GLU A 182 9.68 11.46 12.70
C GLU A 182 8.61 11.16 11.62
N LEU A 183 9.03 11.00 10.35
CA LEU A 183 8.12 10.68 9.26
C LEU A 183 7.62 9.23 9.38
N ILE A 184 8.52 8.27 9.61
CA ILE A 184 8.15 6.86 9.80
C ILE A 184 7.18 6.74 10.97
N HIS A 185 7.48 7.38 12.12
CA HIS A 185 6.57 7.38 13.26
C HIS A 185 5.19 7.95 12.92
N ALA A 186 5.10 9.01 12.10
CA ALA A 186 3.85 9.57 11.67
C ALA A 186 3.05 8.64 10.74
N MET A 187 3.74 7.88 9.88
CA MET A 187 3.14 6.93 8.94
C MET A 187 2.70 5.62 9.61
N GLN A 188 3.36 5.20 10.67
CA GLN A 188 3.02 3.98 11.43
C GLN A 188 1.79 4.12 12.34
N TRP A 189 1.10 5.26 12.29
CA TRP A 189 -0.06 5.50 13.13
C TRP A 189 -1.26 4.61 12.79
N GLN A 190 -1.82 3.93 13.77
CA GLN A 190 -2.96 3.02 13.68
C GLN A 190 -4.06 3.38 14.68
N GLY A 191 -4.40 4.66 14.82
CA GLY A 191 -5.37 5.11 15.81
C GLY A 191 -6.84 4.95 15.43
N LEU A 192 -7.17 4.48 14.21
CA LEU A 192 -8.53 4.11 13.84
C LEU A 192 -8.84 2.69 14.30
N PRO A 193 -10.00 2.44 14.96
CA PRO A 193 -10.37 1.10 15.42
C PRO A 193 -10.32 0.04 14.31
N GLU A 194 -10.69 0.42 13.09
CA GLU A 194 -10.78 -0.48 11.94
C GLU A 194 -9.42 -0.99 11.44
N ILE A 195 -8.33 -0.32 11.80
CA ILE A 195 -6.96 -0.70 11.42
C ILE A 195 -6.09 -1.08 12.62
N GLN A 196 -6.65 -1.12 13.83
CA GLN A 196 -5.94 -1.61 15.00
C GLN A 196 -5.82 -3.12 14.93
N HIS A 197 -4.59 -3.61 15.04
CA HIS A 197 -4.30 -5.04 15.09
C HIS A 197 -3.07 -5.29 15.96
N ASP A 198 -3.11 -6.31 16.81
CA ASP A 198 -2.03 -6.58 17.77
C ASP A 198 -0.75 -7.06 17.09
N GLN A 199 -0.88 -7.89 16.06
CA GLN A 199 0.25 -8.52 15.37
C GLN A 199 0.60 -7.83 14.04
N VAL A 200 -0.36 -7.22 13.34
CA VAL A 200 -0.13 -6.57 12.05
C VAL A 200 -0.03 -5.07 12.25
N LYS A 201 1.15 -4.52 11.99
CA LYS A 201 1.42 -3.08 12.13
C LYS A 201 1.62 -2.43 10.76
N LEU A 202 1.19 -1.17 10.64
CA LEU A 202 1.59 -0.34 9.50
C LEU A 202 3.10 -0.12 9.57
N THR A 203 3.76 -0.29 8.45
CA THR A 203 5.19 -0.05 8.30
C THR A 203 5.44 1.04 7.26
N ALA A 204 6.57 1.72 7.37
CA ALA A 204 7.05 2.67 6.39
C ALA A 204 8.58 2.57 6.31
N GLU A 205 9.14 2.97 5.19
CA GLU A 205 10.58 3.03 4.93
C GLU A 205 10.89 4.40 4.35
N LEU A 206 12.05 4.97 4.69
CA LEU A 206 12.57 6.17 4.06
C LEU A 206 13.58 5.79 2.98
N SER A 207 13.35 6.25 1.75
CA SER A 207 14.33 6.18 0.66
C SER A 207 14.85 7.57 0.35
N LEU A 208 16.17 7.67 0.21
CA LEU A 208 16.87 8.84 -0.31
C LEU A 208 17.11 8.65 -1.80
N PHE A 209 16.97 9.71 -2.58
CA PHE A 209 17.31 9.73 -4.00
C PHE A 209 18.52 10.66 -4.19
N TRP A 210 19.71 10.07 -4.33
CA TRP A 210 20.97 10.78 -4.43
C TRP A 210 22.01 10.00 -5.27
N PRO A 211 22.73 10.63 -6.18
CA PRO A 211 22.65 12.05 -6.58
C PRO A 211 21.48 12.35 -7.53
N THR A 212 20.78 11.34 -8.04
CA THR A 212 19.66 11.51 -8.96
C THR A 212 18.44 10.71 -8.51
N TRP A 213 17.30 10.97 -9.12
CA TRP A 213 16.06 10.21 -8.89
C TRP A 213 16.17 8.71 -9.19
N ALA A 214 17.14 8.30 -10.01
CA ALA A 214 17.38 6.89 -10.33
C ALA A 214 18.21 6.15 -9.26
N ASP A 215 18.83 6.89 -8.35
CA ASP A 215 19.75 6.36 -7.35
C ASP A 215 19.05 6.28 -5.99
N GLU A 216 18.26 5.23 -5.80
CA GLU A 216 17.50 5.00 -4.58
C GLU A 216 18.35 4.33 -3.49
N ILE A 217 18.34 4.91 -2.31
CA ILE A 217 19.01 4.40 -1.10
C ILE A 217 17.96 4.23 -0.02
N THR A 218 17.52 3.01 0.23
CA THR A 218 16.60 2.72 1.35
C THR A 218 17.37 2.70 2.66
N LEU A 219 16.92 3.51 3.63
CA LEU A 219 17.50 3.57 4.96
C LEU A 219 16.83 2.58 5.91
N PRO A 220 17.59 1.95 6.82
CA PRO A 220 16.98 1.25 7.96
C PRO A 220 16.16 2.24 8.81
N ASN A 221 15.04 1.76 9.35
CA ASN A 221 14.27 2.54 10.31
C ASN A 221 15.12 2.83 11.55
N ASP A 222 15.00 4.04 12.09
CA ASP A 222 15.79 4.52 13.24
C ASP A 222 17.32 4.51 13.00
N ALA A 223 17.76 4.54 11.73
CA ALA A 223 19.18 4.64 11.40
C ALA A 223 19.79 5.91 11.99
N ASP A 224 20.91 5.77 12.70
CA ASP A 224 21.72 6.88 13.18
C ASP A 224 22.55 7.52 12.06
N GLN A 225 23.22 8.64 12.35
CA GLN A 225 24.01 9.37 11.37
C GLN A 225 25.15 8.54 10.76
N ALA A 226 25.75 7.63 11.54
CA ALA A 226 26.82 6.79 11.06
C ALA A 226 26.30 5.76 10.04
N THR A 227 25.18 5.12 10.35
CA THR A 227 24.49 4.19 9.48
C THR A 227 24.03 4.85 8.18
N ILE A 228 23.44 6.06 8.27
CA ILE A 228 23.01 6.84 7.10
C ILE A 228 24.19 7.13 6.17
N ARG A 229 25.31 7.63 6.73
CA ARG A 229 26.54 7.91 5.96
C ARG A 229 27.07 6.63 5.28
N GLN A 230 27.04 5.50 6.00
CA GLN A 230 27.50 4.23 5.45
C GLN A 230 26.61 3.77 4.27
N CYS A 231 25.29 3.88 4.38
CA CYS A 231 24.36 3.56 3.29
C CYS A 231 24.64 4.37 2.02
N VAL A 232 24.89 5.68 2.17
CA VAL A 232 25.23 6.58 1.04
C VAL A 232 26.58 6.21 0.43
N LEU A 233 27.59 5.91 1.25
CA LEU A 233 28.92 5.52 0.77
C LEU A 233 28.90 4.18 0.03
N ASP A 234 28.12 3.23 0.50
CA ASP A 234 28.01 1.90 -0.13
C ASP A 234 27.33 1.98 -1.49
N GLN A 235 26.34 2.84 -1.66
CA GLN A 235 25.70 3.10 -2.95
C GLN A 235 26.65 3.79 -3.95
N SER A 236 27.53 4.67 -3.45
CA SER A 236 28.48 5.41 -4.28
C SER A 236 29.62 4.55 -4.84
N LYS A 237 29.75 3.32 -4.35
CA LYS A 237 30.74 2.37 -4.90
C LYS A 237 30.23 1.88 -6.26
N PRO A 238 31.07 1.95 -7.34
CA PRO A 238 30.68 1.45 -8.65
C PRO A 238 30.26 -0.02 -8.51
N SER A 239 28.99 -0.31 -8.85
CA SER A 239 28.54 -1.69 -8.92
C SER A 239 29.47 -2.42 -9.87
N LYS A 240 30.15 -3.46 -9.41
CA LYS A 240 30.81 -4.42 -10.28
C LYS A 240 29.68 -5.10 -11.10
N LYS A 241 29.21 -4.44 -12.15
CA LYS A 241 28.44 -5.12 -13.18
C LYS A 241 29.38 -6.16 -13.76
N SER A 242 29.08 -7.41 -13.48
CA SER A 242 29.70 -8.58 -14.08
C SER A 242 29.73 -8.38 -15.59
N ALA A 243 30.93 -8.36 -16.13
CA ALA A 243 31.20 -8.47 -17.56
C ALA A 243 30.69 -9.80 -18.10
#